data_66fbe6abb79ed97d3eca63ceb381f1cd
#
_entry.id   66fbe6abb79ed97d3eca63ceb381f1cd
#
_cell.length_a   1.000
_cell.length_b   1.000
_cell.length_c   1.000
_cell.angle_alpha   90.00
_cell.angle_beta   90.00
_cell.angle_gamma   90.00
#
_symmetry.space_group_name_H-M   'P 1'
#
loop_
_entity.id
_entity.type
_entity.pdbx_description
1 polymer ?
#
loop_
_entity_poly.entity_id
_entity_poly.type
_entity_poly.pdbx_seq_one_letter_code
_entity_poly.pdbx_strand_id
1 'polypeptide(L)'
;MSKNVRVRFAPSPTGPLHIGGVRTALFNYLFAKKHNGTFVLRIEDTDQNRFVEGAEQYIIDALNWCNIPFDEGPNKNEKFGPYRQSERKHLYREYADKLIASGHAYYAFDTAETLDSKRKEYEANKQTFIYNWHNRLELDNSLALSAEETKNRLDNGDDYVIRFKSPQDQTLHLKDCIRGDIKIDTNVLDDKVLFKSDGMPTYHLANIVDDYLMEISHVIRGEEWLPSLALHVQLYTAFGWEAPEFAHLPLILKPTGKGKLSKRDGDKLGFPVFPLEYTSPEGDVSKGYKEEGYFGEAVINFLAFLGWNPGTEQELFNLEELIAAFDLERVNKAGARFDPDKIKWFNHHYMQEQSNKVLAEIFKTMHSKLDNIDVNYIAMVVGLIKERATFVSDFWELSSFFFVAPKNYDEKASKKAFKEDTKDLMTHLVSVVANVEIFEVETLLQEIKGWITTNDISFGKVMMPLRLALVGALQGPDVFDIMYLIGKNESVKRIEKIISVL
;
A
#
# COMPACT_ATOMS: atom_id res chain seq x y z
N MET A 1 27.14 -3.24 24.23
CA MET A 1 26.91 -2.28 23.13
C MET A 1 25.62 -2.72 22.45
N SER A 2 24.64 -1.84 22.29
CA SER A 2 23.43 -2.18 21.53
C SER A 2 23.85 -2.55 20.10
N LYS A 3 23.44 -3.73 19.61
CA LYS A 3 23.65 -4.10 18.21
C LYS A 3 23.05 -3.00 17.32
N ASN A 4 23.75 -2.58 16.29
CA ASN A 4 23.18 -1.69 15.29
C ASN A 4 21.90 -2.34 14.72
N VAL A 5 20.80 -1.60 14.72
CA VAL A 5 19.54 -2.10 14.15
C VAL A 5 19.69 -2.25 12.65
N ARG A 6 19.48 -3.46 12.15
CA ARG A 6 19.42 -3.80 10.73
C ARG A 6 18.18 -4.64 10.47
N VAL A 7 17.34 -4.16 9.61
CA VAL A 7 16.10 -4.82 9.21
C VAL A 7 16.03 -4.96 7.69
N ARG A 8 15.15 -5.82 7.23
CA ARG A 8 14.97 -6.02 5.78
C ARG A 8 13.51 -6.15 5.39
N PHE A 9 13.17 -5.56 4.26
CA PHE A 9 12.05 -5.96 3.43
C PHE A 9 12.54 -6.95 2.38
N ALA A 10 11.92 -8.13 2.34
CA ALA A 10 12.42 -9.24 1.53
C ALA A 10 11.30 -9.84 0.65
N PRO A 11 10.82 -9.08 -0.36
CA PRO A 11 9.75 -9.53 -1.23
C PRO A 11 10.24 -10.51 -2.30
N SER A 12 9.37 -11.46 -2.68
CA SER A 12 9.56 -12.27 -3.89
C SER A 12 8.99 -11.52 -5.10
N PRO A 13 9.73 -11.43 -6.24
CA PRO A 13 9.29 -10.71 -7.43
C PRO A 13 8.33 -11.57 -8.28
N THR A 14 7.18 -11.94 -7.71
CA THR A 14 6.17 -12.83 -8.31
C THR A 14 4.92 -12.09 -8.80
N GLY A 15 5.00 -10.77 -8.93
CA GLY A 15 3.93 -9.87 -9.35
C GLY A 15 3.95 -8.53 -8.62
N PRO A 16 2.86 -7.75 -8.70
CA PRO A 16 2.79 -6.43 -8.11
C PRO A 16 2.81 -6.48 -6.57
N LEU A 17 3.44 -5.48 -5.96
CA LEU A 17 3.49 -5.35 -4.52
C LEU A 17 2.10 -4.97 -3.98
N HIS A 18 1.52 -5.83 -3.14
CA HIS A 18 0.26 -5.53 -2.44
C HIS A 18 0.51 -4.55 -1.28
N ILE A 19 -0.48 -3.71 -0.92
CA ILE A 19 -0.36 -2.77 0.21
C ILE A 19 0.03 -3.43 1.54
N GLY A 20 -0.28 -4.71 1.72
CA GLY A 20 0.23 -5.49 2.86
C GLY A 20 1.75 -5.61 2.88
N GLY A 21 2.37 -5.73 1.70
CA GLY A 21 3.83 -5.68 1.54
C GLY A 21 4.36 -4.28 1.80
N VAL A 22 3.69 -3.23 1.27
CA VAL A 22 4.06 -1.83 1.54
C VAL A 22 4.03 -1.54 3.05
N ARG A 23 2.98 -1.99 3.78
CA ARG A 23 2.92 -1.84 5.24
C ARG A 23 4.08 -2.56 5.94
N THR A 24 4.44 -3.75 5.48
CA THR A 24 5.59 -4.48 6.04
C THR A 24 6.89 -3.71 5.80
N ALA A 25 7.11 -3.17 4.60
CA ALA A 25 8.24 -2.30 4.30
C ALA A 25 8.25 -1.04 5.17
N LEU A 26 7.09 -0.39 5.32
CA LEU A 26 6.93 0.81 6.16
C LEU A 26 7.34 0.54 7.60
N PHE A 27 6.85 -0.54 8.22
CA PHE A 27 7.17 -0.84 9.62
C PHE A 27 8.65 -1.16 9.82
N ASN A 28 9.28 -1.86 8.87
CA ASN A 28 10.73 -2.04 8.86
C ASN A 28 11.46 -0.69 8.75
N TYR A 29 11.04 0.16 7.82
CA TYR A 29 11.62 1.48 7.61
C TYR A 29 11.51 2.38 8.85
N LEU A 30 10.32 2.50 9.42
CA LEU A 30 10.07 3.32 10.61
C LEU A 30 10.92 2.84 11.80
N PHE A 31 10.98 1.51 12.01
CA PHE A 31 11.79 0.93 13.07
C PHE A 31 13.28 1.19 12.86
N ALA A 32 13.78 0.97 11.64
CA ALA A 32 15.19 1.26 11.32
C ALA A 32 15.53 2.73 11.56
N LYS A 33 14.73 3.64 11.01
CA LYS A 33 15.02 5.09 11.10
C LYS A 33 14.93 5.62 12.52
N LYS A 34 13.96 5.18 13.32
CA LYS A 34 13.86 5.52 14.75
C LYS A 34 15.11 5.15 15.54
N HIS A 35 15.74 4.03 15.19
CA HIS A 35 16.93 3.54 15.89
C HIS A 35 18.25 3.88 15.18
N ASN A 36 18.25 4.82 14.24
CA ASN A 36 19.42 5.17 13.40
C ASN A 36 20.05 3.93 12.75
N GLY A 37 19.22 2.96 12.39
CA GLY A 37 19.59 1.68 11.81
C GLY A 37 19.54 1.67 10.28
N THR A 38 19.71 0.50 9.71
CA THR A 38 19.74 0.26 8.25
C THR A 38 18.50 -0.49 7.80
N PHE A 39 17.86 0.00 6.74
CA PHE A 39 16.76 -0.66 6.04
C PHE A 39 17.24 -1.26 4.73
N VAL A 40 17.21 -2.59 4.63
CA VAL A 40 17.71 -3.38 3.49
C VAL A 40 16.54 -3.82 2.62
N LEU A 41 16.68 -3.71 1.30
CA LEU A 41 15.81 -4.39 0.33
C LEU A 41 16.54 -5.63 -0.19
N ARG A 42 15.97 -6.82 0.02
CA ARG A 42 16.48 -8.10 -0.51
C ARG A 42 15.43 -8.74 -1.40
N ILE A 43 15.78 -9.10 -2.60
CA ILE A 43 14.89 -9.78 -3.55
C ILE A 43 15.00 -11.29 -3.36
N GLU A 44 13.90 -11.92 -2.96
CA GLU A 44 13.83 -13.38 -2.74
C GLU A 44 13.27 -14.08 -3.98
N ASP A 45 14.13 -14.27 -4.96
CA ASP A 45 13.86 -14.83 -6.29
C ASP A 45 14.36 -16.28 -6.47
N THR A 46 14.39 -17.05 -5.39
CA THR A 46 14.79 -18.48 -5.43
C THR A 46 13.82 -19.37 -6.21
N ASP A 47 12.57 -18.93 -6.39
CA ASP A 47 11.56 -19.62 -7.20
C ASP A 47 11.45 -18.98 -8.59
N GLN A 48 12.34 -19.42 -9.49
CA GLN A 48 12.41 -18.91 -10.86
C GLN A 48 11.16 -19.24 -11.71
N ASN A 49 10.37 -20.25 -11.32
CA ASN A 49 9.14 -20.59 -12.04
C ASN A 49 8.03 -19.56 -11.83
N ARG A 50 8.07 -18.80 -10.73
CA ARG A 50 7.12 -17.75 -10.40
C ARG A 50 7.68 -16.34 -10.61
N PHE A 51 8.88 -16.23 -11.14
CA PHE A 51 9.46 -14.93 -11.46
C PHE A 51 8.62 -14.19 -12.50
N VAL A 52 8.35 -12.90 -12.26
CA VAL A 52 7.64 -12.02 -13.19
C VAL A 52 8.57 -10.87 -13.58
N GLU A 53 8.82 -10.74 -14.87
CA GLU A 53 9.65 -9.65 -15.41
C GLU A 53 9.04 -8.28 -15.02
N GLY A 54 9.90 -7.34 -14.60
CA GLY A 54 9.49 -6.01 -14.16
C GLY A 54 8.97 -5.94 -12.70
N ALA A 55 8.70 -7.06 -12.03
CA ALA A 55 8.19 -7.05 -10.66
C ALA A 55 9.18 -6.44 -9.65
N GLU A 56 10.49 -6.65 -9.83
CA GLU A 56 11.52 -6.00 -9.00
C GLU A 56 11.48 -4.48 -9.15
N GLN A 57 11.44 -3.98 -10.39
CA GLN A 57 11.36 -2.54 -10.64
C GLN A 57 10.07 -1.95 -10.07
N TYR A 58 8.94 -2.66 -10.23
CA TYR A 58 7.67 -2.26 -9.62
C TYR A 58 7.78 -2.11 -8.10
N ILE A 59 8.44 -3.04 -7.41
CA ILE A 59 8.68 -2.97 -5.96
C ILE A 59 9.46 -1.70 -5.61
N ILE A 60 10.55 -1.42 -6.34
CA ILE A 60 11.39 -0.23 -6.13
C ILE A 60 10.58 1.06 -6.37
N ASP A 61 9.83 1.12 -7.45
CA ASP A 61 9.00 2.29 -7.80
C ASP A 61 7.88 2.52 -6.78
N ALA A 62 7.27 1.44 -6.29
CA ALA A 62 6.26 1.50 -5.23
C ALA A 62 6.84 2.05 -3.91
N LEU A 63 8.03 1.61 -3.50
CA LEU A 63 8.71 2.13 -2.32
C LEU A 63 9.10 3.60 -2.50
N ASN A 64 9.56 4.00 -3.69
CA ASN A 64 9.90 5.38 -4.01
C ASN A 64 8.66 6.29 -3.96
N TRP A 65 7.55 5.87 -4.54
CA TRP A 65 6.29 6.62 -4.49
C TRP A 65 5.78 6.80 -3.06
N CYS A 66 5.97 5.77 -2.22
CA CYS A 66 5.64 5.82 -0.80
C CYS A 66 6.67 6.59 0.06
N ASN A 67 7.72 7.13 -0.54
CA ASN A 67 8.83 7.78 0.17
C ASN A 67 9.48 6.90 1.27
N ILE A 68 9.65 5.60 0.97
CA ILE A 68 10.31 4.60 1.84
C ILE A 68 11.61 4.13 1.18
N PRO A 69 12.66 4.97 1.13
CA PRO A 69 13.91 4.60 0.49
C PRO A 69 14.68 3.56 1.33
N PHE A 70 15.17 2.50 0.68
CA PHE A 70 16.09 1.58 1.32
C PHE A 70 17.54 2.13 1.33
N ASP A 71 18.32 1.72 2.31
CA ASP A 71 19.73 2.14 2.46
C ASP A 71 20.66 1.22 1.67
N GLU A 72 20.33 -0.08 1.63
CA GLU A 72 21.08 -1.13 0.95
C GLU A 72 20.10 -2.00 0.14
N GLY A 73 20.52 -2.46 -1.03
CA GLY A 73 19.67 -3.27 -1.89
C GLY A 73 20.23 -3.41 -3.31
N PRO A 74 19.45 -3.97 -4.25
CA PRO A 74 19.89 -4.10 -5.63
C PRO A 74 20.37 -2.76 -6.20
N ASN A 75 21.58 -2.77 -6.75
CA ASN A 75 22.25 -1.60 -7.35
C ASN A 75 22.50 -0.42 -6.38
N LYS A 76 22.47 -0.67 -5.06
CA LYS A 76 22.69 0.36 -4.05
C LYS A 76 23.43 -0.21 -2.84
N ASN A 77 24.63 0.28 -2.55
CA ASN A 77 25.48 -0.12 -1.43
C ASN A 77 25.71 -1.64 -1.32
N GLU A 78 26.70 -2.13 -2.00
CA GLU A 78 27.00 -3.56 -2.18
C GLU A 78 27.75 -4.22 -1.01
N LYS A 79 27.82 -3.60 0.16
CA LYS A 79 28.62 -4.09 1.31
C LYS A 79 28.30 -5.55 1.67
N PHE A 80 27.04 -5.94 1.66
CA PHE A 80 26.56 -7.28 1.96
C PHE A 80 25.94 -7.98 0.74
N GLY A 81 26.10 -7.37 -0.44
CA GLY A 81 25.56 -7.88 -1.70
C GLY A 81 26.16 -9.21 -2.13
N PRO A 82 25.64 -9.75 -3.24
CA PRO A 82 24.48 -9.27 -3.98
C PRO A 82 23.19 -9.40 -3.17
N TYR A 83 22.16 -8.57 -3.49
CA TYR A 83 20.90 -8.55 -2.76
C TYR A 83 19.76 -9.31 -3.47
N ARG A 84 20.06 -10.03 -4.56
CA ARG A 84 19.17 -11.01 -5.20
C ARG A 84 19.62 -12.41 -4.80
N GLN A 85 18.69 -13.23 -4.32
CA GLN A 85 19.02 -14.58 -3.84
C GLN A 85 19.51 -15.50 -4.97
N SER A 86 19.03 -15.34 -6.19
CA SER A 86 19.50 -16.07 -7.36
C SER A 86 20.99 -15.86 -7.62
N GLU A 87 21.55 -14.70 -7.32
CA GLU A 87 22.98 -14.37 -7.48
C GLU A 87 23.84 -14.96 -6.35
N ARG A 88 23.24 -15.46 -5.27
CA ARG A 88 23.88 -16.00 -4.06
C ARG A 88 23.87 -17.54 -4.00
N LYS A 89 23.38 -18.21 -5.04
CA LYS A 89 23.19 -19.66 -5.10
C LYS A 89 24.41 -20.46 -4.60
N HIS A 90 25.62 -20.01 -4.94
CA HIS A 90 26.87 -20.66 -4.55
C HIS A 90 27.10 -20.76 -3.03
N LEU A 91 26.54 -19.82 -2.25
CA LEU A 91 26.68 -19.80 -0.79
C LEU A 91 25.82 -20.88 -0.12
N TYR A 92 24.59 -21.09 -0.59
CA TYR A 92 23.61 -21.89 0.13
C TYR A 92 23.96 -23.38 0.22
N ARG A 93 24.67 -23.90 -0.78
CA ARG A 93 25.12 -25.29 -0.78
C ARG A 93 26.09 -25.55 0.36
N GLU A 94 27.05 -24.67 0.60
CA GLU A 94 28.01 -24.79 1.70
C GLU A 94 27.31 -24.91 3.06
N TYR A 95 26.27 -24.10 3.27
CA TYR A 95 25.51 -24.13 4.53
C TYR A 95 24.63 -25.38 4.66
N ALA A 96 24.06 -25.89 3.59
CA ALA A 96 23.37 -27.17 3.60
C ALA A 96 24.32 -28.32 3.98
N ASP A 97 25.52 -28.34 3.42
CA ASP A 97 26.55 -29.35 3.73
C ASP A 97 27.03 -29.25 5.18
N LYS A 98 27.15 -28.04 5.75
CA LYS A 98 27.44 -27.83 7.18
C LYS A 98 26.37 -28.45 8.07
N LEU A 99 25.10 -28.33 7.74
CA LEU A 99 24.00 -28.94 8.50
C LEU A 99 24.02 -30.47 8.43
N ILE A 100 24.40 -31.04 7.27
CA ILE A 100 24.59 -32.50 7.13
C ILE A 100 25.77 -32.95 8.00
N ALA A 101 26.91 -32.29 7.90
CA ALA A 101 28.11 -32.62 8.64
C ALA A 101 27.92 -32.55 10.17
N SER A 102 27.06 -31.62 10.63
CA SER A 102 26.71 -31.48 12.04
C SER A 102 25.56 -32.39 12.49
N GLY A 103 24.98 -33.19 11.59
CA GLY A 103 23.88 -34.11 11.87
C GLY A 103 22.51 -33.46 12.06
N HIS A 104 22.36 -32.17 11.68
CA HIS A 104 21.11 -31.43 11.72
C HIS A 104 20.30 -31.49 10.42
N ALA A 105 20.88 -32.05 9.35
CA ALA A 105 20.21 -32.30 8.08
C ALA A 105 20.63 -33.65 7.51
N TYR A 106 19.90 -34.13 6.51
CA TYR A 106 20.17 -35.43 5.87
C TYR A 106 19.67 -35.42 4.43
N TYR A 107 20.22 -36.36 3.61
CA TYR A 107 19.77 -36.60 2.25
C TYR A 107 18.50 -37.43 2.23
N ALA A 108 17.52 -37.04 1.44
CA ALA A 108 16.28 -37.79 1.22
C ALA A 108 16.09 -38.02 -0.29
N PHE A 109 15.89 -39.28 -0.65
CA PHE A 109 15.81 -39.77 -2.02
C PHE A 109 14.39 -40.14 -2.46
N ASP A 110 13.39 -39.91 -1.57
CA ASP A 110 12.00 -40.16 -1.88
C ASP A 110 11.55 -39.37 -3.11
N THR A 111 10.91 -40.05 -4.07
CA THR A 111 10.33 -39.37 -5.24
C THR A 111 8.99 -38.73 -4.91
N ALA A 112 8.54 -37.83 -5.77
CA ALA A 112 7.23 -37.18 -5.63
C ALA A 112 6.09 -38.20 -5.61
N GLU A 113 6.17 -39.25 -6.47
CA GLU A 113 5.21 -40.33 -6.58
C GLU A 113 5.13 -41.18 -5.31
N THR A 114 6.29 -41.51 -4.71
CA THR A 114 6.36 -42.25 -3.43
C THR A 114 5.72 -41.46 -2.32
N LEU A 115 6.04 -40.16 -2.21
CA LEU A 115 5.45 -39.29 -1.19
C LEU A 115 3.95 -39.08 -1.39
N ASP A 116 3.49 -38.97 -2.64
CA ASP A 116 2.05 -38.87 -2.94
C ASP A 116 1.28 -40.17 -2.59
N SER A 117 1.90 -41.32 -2.83
CA SER A 117 1.32 -42.59 -2.42
C SER A 117 1.20 -42.68 -0.89
N LYS A 118 2.20 -42.23 -0.15
CA LYS A 118 2.17 -42.14 1.31
C LYS A 118 1.09 -41.15 1.81
N ARG A 119 0.94 -40.00 1.17
CA ARG A 119 -0.14 -39.05 1.52
C ARG A 119 -1.52 -39.67 1.36
N LYS A 120 -1.77 -40.38 0.25
CA LYS A 120 -3.04 -41.08 -0.01
C LYS A 120 -3.32 -42.19 0.99
N GLU A 121 -2.27 -42.96 1.40
CA GLU A 121 -2.36 -44.00 2.43
C GLU A 121 -2.84 -43.42 3.78
N TYR A 122 -2.21 -42.31 4.21
CA TYR A 122 -2.57 -41.63 5.46
C TYR A 122 -3.97 -41.01 5.38
N GLU A 123 -4.31 -40.39 4.25
CA GLU A 123 -5.63 -39.77 4.03
C GLU A 123 -6.76 -40.82 4.06
N ALA A 124 -6.54 -42.00 3.48
CA ALA A 124 -7.48 -43.10 3.57
C ALA A 124 -7.76 -43.53 5.03
N ASN A 125 -6.78 -43.37 5.90
CA ASN A 125 -6.87 -43.62 7.34
C ASN A 125 -7.32 -42.37 8.14
N LYS A 126 -7.76 -41.28 7.45
CA LYS A 126 -8.14 -40.00 8.07
C LYS A 126 -7.02 -39.35 8.89
N GLN A 127 -5.79 -39.56 8.47
CA GLN A 127 -4.59 -38.99 9.06
C GLN A 127 -3.90 -38.06 8.06
N THR A 128 -3.10 -37.11 8.56
CA THR A 128 -2.26 -36.25 7.71
C THR A 128 -0.85 -36.80 7.68
N PHE A 129 -0.29 -37.05 6.51
CA PHE A 129 1.11 -37.43 6.38
C PHE A 129 2.00 -36.21 6.64
N ILE A 130 2.87 -36.33 7.62
CA ILE A 130 3.92 -35.37 7.94
C ILE A 130 5.25 -36.12 7.90
N TYR A 131 6.17 -35.69 7.02
CA TYR A 131 7.52 -36.25 6.96
C TYR A 131 8.29 -35.76 8.19
N ASN A 132 8.43 -36.57 9.24
CA ASN A 132 9.06 -36.20 10.49
C ASN A 132 9.71 -37.37 11.23
N TRP A 133 10.11 -37.17 12.46
CA TRP A 133 10.81 -38.15 13.25
C TRP A 133 10.00 -39.44 13.54
N HIS A 134 8.69 -39.41 13.43
CA HIS A 134 7.84 -40.59 13.60
C HIS A 134 8.00 -41.62 12.47
N ASN A 135 8.22 -41.16 11.24
CA ASN A 135 8.24 -42.00 10.06
C ASN A 135 9.50 -41.90 9.19
N ARG A 136 10.43 -40.98 9.52
CA ARG A 136 11.62 -40.74 8.67
C ARG A 136 12.47 -42.01 8.48
N LEU A 137 12.49 -42.94 9.42
CA LEU A 137 13.26 -44.18 9.32
C LEU A 137 12.57 -45.28 8.46
N GLU A 138 11.31 -45.03 8.04
CA GLU A 138 10.55 -45.88 7.13
C GLU A 138 10.57 -45.35 5.69
N LEU A 139 11.28 -44.24 5.47
CA LEU A 139 11.33 -43.52 4.21
C LEU A 139 12.73 -43.60 3.60
N ASP A 140 12.84 -43.29 2.29
CA ASP A 140 14.07 -43.45 1.52
C ASP A 140 15.02 -42.27 1.76
N ASN A 141 15.88 -42.38 2.76
CA ASN A 141 16.80 -41.32 3.15
C ASN A 141 18.06 -41.84 3.85
N SER A 142 19.08 -40.97 3.97
CA SER A 142 20.39 -41.33 4.54
C SER A 142 20.38 -41.65 6.06
N LEU A 143 19.27 -41.47 6.76
CA LEU A 143 19.15 -41.92 8.16
C LEU A 143 18.62 -43.37 8.27
N ALA A 144 17.91 -43.85 7.23
CA ALA A 144 17.40 -45.20 7.10
C ALA A 144 18.38 -46.13 6.36
N LEU A 145 19.14 -45.57 5.43
CA LEU A 145 20.13 -46.28 4.63
C LEU A 145 21.48 -46.41 5.38
N SER A 146 22.29 -47.40 4.98
CA SER A 146 23.68 -47.46 5.41
C SER A 146 24.52 -46.34 4.85
N ALA A 147 25.64 -46.02 5.46
CA ALA A 147 26.57 -45.01 4.96
C ALA A 147 27.13 -45.38 3.57
N GLU A 148 27.34 -46.65 3.30
CA GLU A 148 27.79 -47.16 2.03
C GLU A 148 26.73 -47.00 0.92
N GLU A 149 25.48 -47.37 1.20
CA GLU A 149 24.39 -47.20 0.25
C GLU A 149 24.14 -45.72 -0.04
N THR A 150 24.13 -44.87 0.98
CA THR A 150 23.98 -43.41 0.82
C THR A 150 25.10 -42.89 -0.09
N LYS A 151 26.34 -43.27 0.16
CA LYS A 151 27.44 -42.84 -0.68
C LYS A 151 27.32 -43.34 -2.12
N ASN A 152 26.97 -44.59 -2.32
CA ASN A 152 26.78 -45.16 -3.65
C ASN A 152 25.69 -44.40 -4.44
N ARG A 153 24.59 -44.05 -3.81
CA ARG A 153 23.51 -43.27 -4.46
C ARG A 153 23.96 -41.84 -4.84
N LEU A 154 24.71 -41.18 -3.96
CA LEU A 154 25.28 -39.87 -4.25
C LEU A 154 26.32 -39.93 -5.39
N ASP A 155 27.20 -40.95 -5.38
CA ASP A 155 28.20 -41.16 -6.41
C ASP A 155 27.59 -41.54 -7.77
N ASN A 156 26.43 -42.23 -7.75
CA ASN A 156 25.66 -42.55 -8.96
C ASN A 156 24.88 -41.33 -9.53
N GLY A 157 24.77 -40.24 -8.78
CA GLY A 157 24.05 -39.07 -9.18
C GLY A 157 22.54 -39.19 -9.04
N ASP A 158 22.06 -40.03 -8.11
CA ASP A 158 20.62 -40.12 -7.80
C ASP A 158 20.09 -38.78 -7.32
N ASP A 159 18.87 -38.45 -7.76
CA ASP A 159 18.19 -37.23 -7.32
C ASP A 159 17.90 -37.27 -5.80
N TYR A 160 18.17 -36.19 -5.13
CA TYR A 160 17.89 -36.03 -3.70
C TYR A 160 17.51 -34.61 -3.34
N VAL A 161 16.88 -34.47 -2.17
CA VAL A 161 16.72 -33.20 -1.46
C VAL A 161 17.43 -33.28 -0.11
N ILE A 162 17.78 -32.13 0.47
CA ILE A 162 18.32 -32.07 1.83
C ILE A 162 17.19 -31.61 2.74
N ARG A 163 16.90 -32.41 3.78
CA ARG A 163 15.88 -32.11 4.78
C ARG A 163 16.50 -31.74 6.12
N PHE A 164 15.86 -30.79 6.82
CA PHE A 164 16.17 -30.50 8.21
C PHE A 164 15.75 -31.70 9.07
N LYS A 165 16.58 -32.05 10.02
CA LYS A 165 16.27 -33.11 11.00
C LYS A 165 15.65 -32.48 12.24
N SER A 166 14.32 -32.38 12.27
CA SER A 166 13.59 -31.82 13.41
C SER A 166 13.88 -32.61 14.69
N PRO A 167 14.06 -31.93 15.82
CA PRO A 167 14.29 -32.58 17.10
C PRO A 167 13.05 -33.39 17.53
N GLN A 168 13.31 -34.44 18.30
CA GLN A 168 12.33 -35.41 18.75
C GLN A 168 11.83 -35.04 20.15
N ASP A 169 10.52 -35.08 20.33
CA ASP A 169 9.84 -35.03 21.65
C ASP A 169 10.32 -33.86 22.54
N GLN A 170 10.29 -32.66 22.01
CA GLN A 170 10.70 -31.44 22.70
C GLN A 170 9.64 -30.35 22.59
N THR A 171 9.62 -29.46 23.58
CA THR A 171 8.86 -28.20 23.50
C THR A 171 9.81 -27.05 23.26
N LEU A 172 9.63 -26.38 22.13
CA LEU A 172 10.37 -25.16 21.80
C LEU A 172 9.73 -23.95 22.50
N HIS A 173 10.54 -23.16 23.17
CA HIS A 173 10.16 -21.88 23.75
C HIS A 173 10.70 -20.77 22.88
N LEU A 174 9.82 -20.11 22.17
CA LEU A 174 10.14 -19.07 21.22
C LEU A 174 9.62 -17.73 21.74
N LYS A 175 10.26 -16.64 21.33
CA LYS A 175 9.85 -15.29 21.68
C LYS A 175 9.62 -14.47 20.40
N ASP A 176 8.55 -13.70 20.40
CA ASP A 176 8.21 -12.76 19.35
C ASP A 176 7.88 -11.40 19.97
N CYS A 177 8.43 -10.31 19.41
CA CYS A 177 8.26 -8.97 19.98
C CYS A 177 6.80 -8.51 20.04
N ILE A 178 5.96 -9.02 19.12
CA ILE A 178 4.53 -8.65 19.05
C ILE A 178 3.66 -9.72 19.72
N ARG A 179 3.92 -11.01 19.40
CA ARG A 179 3.09 -12.15 19.87
C ARG A 179 3.39 -12.56 21.30
N GLY A 180 4.59 -12.24 21.79
CA GLY A 180 5.09 -12.67 23.11
C GLY A 180 5.64 -14.08 23.08
N ASP A 181 5.49 -14.81 24.18
CA ASP A 181 6.00 -16.18 24.33
C ASP A 181 5.14 -17.18 23.55
N ILE A 182 5.80 -18.02 22.74
CA ILE A 182 5.17 -19.03 21.89
C ILE A 182 5.79 -20.38 22.24
N LYS A 183 4.93 -21.37 22.51
CA LYS A 183 5.34 -22.75 22.77
C LYS A 183 4.91 -23.63 21.61
N ILE A 184 5.84 -24.40 21.06
CA ILE A 184 5.60 -25.33 19.95
C ILE A 184 6.14 -26.69 20.31
N ASP A 185 5.26 -27.70 20.21
CA ASP A 185 5.65 -29.11 20.32
C ASP A 185 6.32 -29.55 19.02
N THR A 186 7.52 -30.12 19.09
CA THR A 186 8.25 -30.59 17.91
C THR A 186 7.60 -31.80 17.23
N ASN A 187 6.68 -32.47 17.90
CA ASN A 187 5.91 -33.58 17.34
C ASN A 187 5.01 -33.19 16.19
N VAL A 188 4.65 -31.92 16.07
CA VAL A 188 3.84 -31.40 14.96
C VAL A 188 4.69 -30.81 13.81
N LEU A 189 6.01 -30.76 13.96
CA LEU A 189 6.91 -30.20 12.95
C LEU A 189 7.29 -31.27 11.92
N ASP A 190 7.42 -30.84 10.67
CA ASP A 190 7.95 -31.67 9.60
C ASP A 190 9.45 -31.42 9.36
N ASP A 191 10.13 -32.42 8.81
CA ASP A 191 11.50 -32.31 8.33
C ASP A 191 11.50 -31.55 6.99
N LYS A 192 11.43 -30.24 7.07
CA LYS A 192 11.34 -29.36 5.90
C LYS A 192 12.50 -29.57 4.92
N VAL A 193 12.19 -29.55 3.65
CA VAL A 193 13.21 -29.46 2.61
C VAL A 193 13.93 -28.12 2.73
N LEU A 194 15.24 -28.16 2.82
CA LEU A 194 16.12 -27.00 2.87
C LEU A 194 16.79 -26.72 1.52
N PHE A 195 17.12 -27.78 0.78
CA PHE A 195 17.79 -27.70 -0.50
C PHE A 195 17.15 -28.68 -1.49
N LYS A 196 16.81 -28.18 -2.67
CA LYS A 196 16.07 -28.91 -3.70
C LYS A 196 16.99 -29.68 -4.62
N SER A 197 16.46 -30.67 -5.36
CA SER A 197 17.18 -31.45 -6.36
C SER A 197 17.68 -30.62 -7.54
N ASP A 198 17.01 -29.50 -7.86
CA ASP A 198 17.45 -28.54 -8.88
C ASP A 198 18.68 -27.70 -8.48
N GLY A 199 19.24 -27.95 -7.30
CA GLY A 199 20.39 -27.24 -6.76
C GLY A 199 20.07 -25.84 -6.22
N MET A 200 18.81 -25.53 -5.96
CA MET A 200 18.37 -24.27 -5.33
C MET A 200 17.96 -24.51 -3.86
N PRO A 201 18.26 -23.56 -2.96
CA PRO A 201 17.74 -23.62 -1.61
C PRO A 201 16.21 -23.41 -1.62
N THR A 202 15.55 -23.87 -0.57
CA THR A 202 14.22 -23.37 -0.27
C THR A 202 14.32 -22.02 0.43
N TYR A 203 13.19 -21.29 0.46
CA TYR A 203 13.04 -20.05 1.25
C TYR A 203 13.65 -20.16 2.65
N HIS A 204 13.42 -21.29 3.34
CA HIS A 204 13.86 -21.45 4.74
C HIS A 204 15.36 -21.35 4.91
N LEU A 205 16.14 -22.06 4.08
CA LEU A 205 17.59 -22.01 4.17
C LEU A 205 18.14 -20.67 3.67
N ALA A 206 17.67 -20.21 2.52
CA ALA A 206 18.15 -18.97 1.92
C ALA A 206 17.92 -17.76 2.85
N ASN A 207 16.71 -17.65 3.43
CA ASN A 207 16.36 -16.56 4.34
C ASN A 207 17.29 -16.50 5.56
N ILE A 208 17.55 -17.65 6.22
CA ILE A 208 18.38 -17.73 7.44
C ILE A 208 19.84 -17.40 7.12
N VAL A 209 20.38 -17.97 6.05
CA VAL A 209 21.76 -17.72 5.64
C VAL A 209 21.97 -16.24 5.30
N ASP A 210 21.04 -15.65 4.56
CA ASP A 210 21.15 -14.25 4.17
C ASP A 210 20.93 -13.30 5.36
N ASP A 211 19.96 -13.57 6.23
CA ASP A 211 19.74 -12.77 7.43
C ASP A 211 21.00 -12.77 8.33
N TYR A 212 21.69 -13.92 8.44
CA TYR A 212 22.94 -14.00 9.18
C TYR A 212 24.08 -13.26 8.50
N LEU A 213 24.31 -13.51 7.20
CA LEU A 213 25.40 -12.89 6.44
C LEU A 213 25.23 -11.38 6.25
N MET A 214 23.99 -10.90 6.22
CA MET A 214 23.65 -9.48 6.14
C MET A 214 23.52 -8.81 7.53
N GLU A 215 23.85 -9.54 8.61
CA GLU A 215 23.82 -9.05 9.99
C GLU A 215 22.43 -8.49 10.39
N ILE A 216 21.35 -9.12 9.95
CA ILE A 216 19.99 -8.69 10.29
C ILE A 216 19.74 -8.90 11.79
N SER A 217 19.39 -7.82 12.49
CA SER A 217 19.13 -7.83 13.92
C SER A 217 17.67 -8.11 14.28
N HIS A 218 16.73 -7.69 13.43
CA HIS A 218 15.29 -7.86 13.63
C HIS A 218 14.62 -8.32 12.34
N VAL A 219 13.78 -9.34 12.45
CA VAL A 219 12.99 -9.90 11.36
C VAL A 219 11.53 -9.48 11.54
N ILE A 220 11.14 -8.34 10.95
CA ILE A 220 9.78 -7.82 10.95
C ILE A 220 9.09 -8.28 9.66
N ARG A 221 8.03 -9.12 9.78
CA ARG A 221 7.34 -9.72 8.62
C ARG A 221 5.88 -10.04 8.93
N GLY A 222 5.08 -10.39 7.93
CA GLY A 222 3.68 -10.77 8.12
C GLY A 222 3.50 -12.07 8.93
N GLU A 223 2.40 -12.17 9.67
CA GLU A 223 2.09 -13.34 10.54
C GLU A 223 1.85 -14.63 9.76
N GLU A 224 1.65 -14.57 8.43
CA GLU A 224 1.62 -15.75 7.57
C GLU A 224 2.90 -16.59 7.64
N TRP A 225 4.01 -15.97 8.07
CA TRP A 225 5.30 -16.62 8.28
C TRP A 225 5.53 -17.12 9.71
N LEU A 226 4.58 -16.90 10.62
CA LEU A 226 4.68 -17.37 12.00
C LEU A 226 4.88 -18.90 12.12
N PRO A 227 4.23 -19.74 11.29
CA PRO A 227 4.49 -21.19 11.30
C PRO A 227 5.93 -21.58 11.00
N SER A 228 6.70 -20.73 10.32
CA SER A 228 8.11 -20.97 10.00
C SER A 228 9.06 -20.60 11.13
N LEU A 229 8.59 -19.90 12.17
CA LEU A 229 9.44 -19.41 13.27
C LEU A 229 10.18 -20.55 13.97
N ALA A 230 9.50 -21.67 14.24
CA ALA A 230 10.11 -22.82 14.88
C ALA A 230 11.30 -23.37 14.10
N LEU A 231 11.13 -23.58 12.80
CA LEU A 231 12.22 -24.05 11.94
C LEU A 231 13.36 -23.03 11.86
N HIS A 232 13.04 -21.74 11.72
CA HIS A 232 14.05 -20.70 11.59
C HIS A 232 14.92 -20.62 12.85
N VAL A 233 14.33 -20.59 14.05
CA VAL A 233 15.10 -20.58 15.30
C VAL A 233 15.95 -21.85 15.45
N GLN A 234 15.42 -23.01 15.07
CA GLN A 234 16.20 -24.26 15.10
C GLN A 234 17.37 -24.23 14.12
N LEU A 235 17.23 -23.63 12.95
CA LEU A 235 18.33 -23.45 11.99
C LEU A 235 19.44 -22.55 12.57
N TYR A 236 19.09 -21.41 13.20
CA TYR A 236 20.09 -20.61 13.90
C TYR A 236 20.81 -21.40 14.97
N THR A 237 20.08 -22.18 15.78
CA THR A 237 20.67 -23.08 16.80
C THR A 237 21.60 -24.13 16.19
N ALA A 238 21.17 -24.77 15.09
CA ALA A 238 21.95 -25.81 14.42
C ALA A 238 23.26 -25.26 13.80
N PHE A 239 23.27 -24.01 13.38
CA PHE A 239 24.49 -23.31 12.91
C PHE A 239 25.33 -22.76 14.07
N GLY A 240 24.84 -22.77 15.31
CA GLY A 240 25.50 -22.11 16.43
C GLY A 240 25.46 -20.58 16.34
N TRP A 241 24.49 -20.02 15.64
CA TRP A 241 24.31 -18.58 15.44
C TRP A 241 23.33 -18.00 16.45
N GLU A 242 23.54 -16.74 16.81
CA GLU A 242 22.55 -15.99 17.55
C GLU A 242 21.40 -15.59 16.61
N ALA A 243 20.17 -15.94 16.97
CA ALA A 243 18.99 -15.60 16.18
C ALA A 243 18.67 -14.08 16.29
N PRO A 244 18.16 -13.45 15.24
CA PRO A 244 17.61 -12.10 15.31
C PRO A 244 16.34 -12.07 16.19
N GLU A 245 15.92 -10.89 16.58
CA GLU A 245 14.59 -10.71 17.17
C GLU A 245 13.50 -10.82 16.11
N PHE A 246 12.42 -11.53 16.42
CA PHE A 246 11.31 -11.74 15.49
C PHE A 246 10.10 -10.90 15.88
N ALA A 247 9.45 -10.31 14.88
CA ALA A 247 8.21 -9.56 15.03
C ALA A 247 7.23 -9.90 13.90
N HIS A 248 6.14 -10.61 14.22
CA HIS A 248 5.13 -11.03 13.26
C HIS A 248 3.93 -10.08 13.26
N LEU A 249 3.84 -9.27 12.20
CA LEU A 249 2.80 -8.26 11.99
C LEU A 249 1.43 -8.91 11.75
N PRO A 250 0.34 -8.35 12.32
CA PRO A 250 -1.01 -8.87 12.11
C PRO A 250 -1.46 -8.74 10.65
N LEU A 251 -2.39 -9.59 10.21
CA LEU A 251 -2.98 -9.49 8.88
C LEU A 251 -3.75 -8.18 8.69
N ILE A 252 -3.75 -7.67 7.48
CA ILE A 252 -4.77 -6.72 7.03
C ILE A 252 -6.00 -7.52 6.63
N LEU A 253 -7.10 -7.30 7.34
CA LEU A 253 -8.37 -7.97 7.12
C LEU A 253 -9.22 -7.17 6.13
N LYS A 254 -10.04 -7.87 5.36
CA LYS A 254 -10.98 -7.23 4.44
C LYS A 254 -12.03 -6.39 5.18
N PRO A 255 -12.64 -5.39 4.51
CA PRO A 255 -13.60 -4.46 5.13
C PRO A 255 -14.77 -5.17 5.79
N THR A 256 -15.27 -6.23 5.19
CA THR A 256 -16.42 -7.01 5.65
C THR A 256 -16.10 -8.50 5.71
N GLY A 257 -16.71 -9.20 6.68
CA GLY A 257 -16.52 -10.65 6.84
C GLY A 257 -15.19 -10.99 7.52
N LYS A 258 -14.72 -12.21 7.30
CA LYS A 258 -13.48 -12.78 7.87
C LYS A 258 -12.44 -13.01 6.79
N GLY A 259 -11.17 -12.93 7.14
CA GLY A 259 -10.02 -13.29 6.31
C GLY A 259 -9.18 -12.12 5.83
N LYS A 260 -8.01 -12.45 5.25
CA LYS A 260 -7.02 -11.50 4.73
C LYS A 260 -7.57 -10.74 3.52
N LEU A 261 -7.25 -9.45 3.45
CA LEU A 261 -7.53 -8.61 2.28
C LEU A 261 -6.81 -9.15 1.04
N SER A 262 -7.54 -9.23 -0.06
CA SER A 262 -7.04 -9.73 -1.35
C SER A 262 -7.41 -8.80 -2.51
N LYS A 263 -6.75 -8.98 -3.67
CA LYS A 263 -7.10 -8.27 -4.91
C LYS A 263 -8.60 -8.39 -5.23
N ARG A 264 -9.17 -9.60 -5.13
CA ARG A 264 -10.60 -9.83 -5.40
C ARG A 264 -11.54 -9.02 -4.51
N ASP A 265 -11.13 -8.74 -3.28
CA ASP A 265 -11.93 -7.89 -2.38
C ASP A 265 -11.89 -6.43 -2.84
N GLY A 266 -10.73 -5.93 -3.29
CA GLY A 266 -10.59 -4.61 -3.89
C GLY A 266 -11.41 -4.45 -5.16
N ASP A 267 -11.27 -5.37 -6.11
CA ASP A 267 -12.03 -5.38 -7.37
C ASP A 267 -13.55 -5.37 -7.12
N LYS A 268 -14.01 -6.17 -6.15
CA LYS A 268 -15.43 -6.27 -5.80
C LYS A 268 -15.99 -5.01 -5.13
N LEU A 269 -15.19 -4.35 -4.32
CA LEU A 269 -15.62 -3.21 -3.47
C LEU A 269 -15.18 -1.86 -4.04
N GLY A 270 -14.47 -1.84 -5.18
CA GLY A 270 -14.12 -0.64 -5.91
C GLY A 270 -13.02 0.19 -5.25
N PHE A 271 -11.98 -0.44 -4.69
CA PHE A 271 -10.80 0.25 -4.18
C PHE A 271 -9.51 -0.48 -4.56
N PRO A 272 -8.39 0.24 -4.79
CA PRO A 272 -7.13 -0.38 -5.16
C PRO A 272 -6.50 -1.13 -4.00
N VAL A 273 -5.69 -2.15 -4.32
CA VAL A 273 -4.89 -2.90 -3.35
C VAL A 273 -3.40 -2.85 -3.67
N PHE A 274 -3.04 -2.15 -4.74
CA PHE A 274 -1.67 -1.94 -5.18
C PHE A 274 -1.29 -0.46 -5.07
N PRO A 275 -0.04 -0.11 -4.76
CA PRO A 275 0.40 1.29 -4.72
C PRO A 275 0.39 1.97 -6.10
N LEU A 276 0.80 1.25 -7.14
CA LEU A 276 0.89 1.73 -8.53
C LEU A 276 0.07 0.85 -9.46
N GLU A 277 -0.25 1.37 -10.66
CA GLU A 277 -0.86 0.58 -11.72
C GLU A 277 0.01 -0.63 -12.08
N TYR A 278 -0.66 -1.73 -12.36
CA TYR A 278 -0.01 -2.96 -12.80
C TYR A 278 -0.77 -3.56 -13.97
N THR A 279 -0.02 -3.88 -15.03
CA THR A 279 -0.52 -4.65 -16.16
C THR A 279 -0.02 -6.07 -16.05
N SER A 280 -0.94 -7.05 -16.00
CA SER A 280 -0.57 -8.46 -15.94
C SER A 280 0.03 -8.94 -17.27
N PRO A 281 0.74 -10.09 -17.29
CA PRO A 281 1.23 -10.69 -18.54
C PRO A 281 0.12 -10.97 -19.56
N GLU A 282 -1.12 -11.18 -19.10
CA GLU A 282 -2.30 -11.40 -19.94
C GLU A 282 -2.92 -10.09 -20.46
N GLY A 283 -2.41 -8.93 -20.02
CA GLY A 283 -2.87 -7.61 -20.43
C GLY A 283 -3.96 -7.00 -19.53
N ASP A 284 -4.30 -7.62 -18.41
CA ASP A 284 -5.26 -7.06 -17.44
C ASP A 284 -4.64 -5.90 -16.66
N VAL A 285 -5.26 -4.74 -16.73
CA VAL A 285 -4.82 -3.54 -16.00
C VAL A 285 -5.52 -3.46 -14.65
N SER A 286 -4.73 -3.31 -13.59
CA SER A 286 -5.20 -3.03 -12.23
C SER A 286 -4.66 -1.67 -11.79
N LYS A 287 -5.54 -0.70 -11.59
CA LYS A 287 -5.14 0.62 -11.12
C LYS A 287 -4.57 0.56 -9.70
N GLY A 288 -3.60 1.42 -9.43
CA GLY A 288 -3.02 1.62 -8.12
C GLY A 288 -3.62 2.82 -7.38
N TYR A 289 -3.21 2.97 -6.12
CA TYR A 289 -3.59 4.15 -5.32
C TYR A 289 -3.16 5.45 -5.99
N LYS A 290 -1.98 5.48 -6.61
CA LYS A 290 -1.45 6.64 -7.34
C LYS A 290 -2.37 7.07 -8.49
N GLU A 291 -2.79 6.11 -9.32
CA GLU A 291 -3.63 6.37 -10.50
C GLU A 291 -5.08 6.69 -10.12
N GLU A 292 -5.54 6.21 -8.96
CA GLU A 292 -6.83 6.64 -8.36
C GLU A 292 -6.75 8.01 -7.68
N GLY A 293 -5.59 8.67 -7.69
CA GLY A 293 -5.43 10.05 -7.22
C GLY A 293 -5.13 10.20 -5.73
N TYR A 294 -4.68 9.12 -5.06
CA TYR A 294 -4.22 9.20 -3.68
C TYR A 294 -2.80 9.77 -3.60
N PHE A 295 -2.53 10.55 -2.57
CA PHE A 295 -1.19 10.99 -2.21
C PHE A 295 -0.44 9.89 -1.45
N GLY A 296 0.86 9.74 -1.73
CA GLY A 296 1.68 8.71 -1.09
C GLY A 296 1.70 8.84 0.44
N GLU A 297 1.77 10.07 0.95
CA GLU A 297 1.75 10.40 2.37
C GLU A 297 0.44 9.96 3.04
N ALA A 298 -0.69 10.14 2.37
CA ALA A 298 -2.00 9.69 2.86
C ALA A 298 -2.04 8.17 3.00
N VAL A 299 -1.53 7.46 1.98
CA VAL A 299 -1.48 5.99 1.99
C VAL A 299 -0.55 5.50 3.10
N ILE A 300 0.61 6.10 3.28
CA ILE A 300 1.59 5.73 4.32
C ILE A 300 1.02 5.96 5.72
N ASN A 301 0.43 7.11 5.99
CA ASN A 301 -0.17 7.38 7.29
C ASN A 301 -1.32 6.39 7.59
N PHE A 302 -2.20 6.14 6.62
CA PHE A 302 -3.25 5.13 6.75
C PHE A 302 -2.69 3.73 7.02
N LEU A 303 -1.66 3.29 6.27
CA LEU A 303 -1.04 1.97 6.45
C LEU A 303 -0.36 1.82 7.81
N ALA A 304 0.19 2.90 8.38
CA ALA A 304 0.76 2.88 9.71
C ALA A 304 -0.31 2.51 10.76
N PHE A 305 -1.52 3.04 10.64
CA PHE A 305 -2.63 2.73 11.54
C PHE A 305 -3.26 1.34 11.34
N LEU A 306 -2.89 0.62 10.28
CA LEU A 306 -3.34 -0.75 10.10
C LEU A 306 -2.53 -1.74 10.96
N GLY A 307 -2.82 -1.73 12.25
CA GLY A 307 -2.25 -2.63 13.24
C GLY A 307 -1.25 -1.99 14.20
N TRP A 308 -1.03 -0.70 14.13
CA TRP A 308 -0.25 0.08 15.08
C TRP A 308 -1.06 1.29 15.57
N ASN A 309 -0.72 1.83 16.76
CA ASN A 309 -1.27 3.07 17.26
C ASN A 309 -0.22 3.87 18.03
N PRO A 310 -0.24 5.21 17.98
CA PRO A 310 0.75 6.06 18.64
C PRO A 310 0.58 6.11 20.17
N GLY A 311 -0.57 5.67 20.69
CA GLY A 311 -0.97 5.83 22.10
C GLY A 311 -1.38 7.26 22.47
N THR A 312 -1.64 8.09 21.48
CA THR A 312 -2.18 9.45 21.57
C THR A 312 -3.44 9.56 20.72
N GLU A 313 -4.14 10.69 20.75
CA GLU A 313 -5.29 10.96 19.87
C GLU A 313 -4.88 11.49 18.48
N GLN A 314 -3.59 11.71 18.25
CA GLN A 314 -3.08 12.14 16.94
C GLN A 314 -3.27 11.04 15.91
N GLU A 315 -3.87 11.39 14.76
CA GLU A 315 -4.07 10.48 13.62
C GLU A 315 -3.26 10.89 12.39
N LEU A 316 -2.93 12.16 12.27
CA LEU A 316 -2.22 12.74 11.13
C LEU A 316 -0.74 12.91 11.46
N PHE A 317 0.10 12.27 10.67
CA PHE A 317 1.54 12.22 10.88
C PHE A 317 2.28 12.38 9.55
N ASN A 318 3.17 13.32 9.47
CA ASN A 318 4.19 13.25 8.42
C ASN A 318 5.17 12.09 8.69
N LEU A 319 6.03 11.78 7.73
CA LEU A 319 6.92 10.62 7.83
C LEU A 319 7.91 10.73 9.00
N GLU A 320 8.42 11.92 9.31
CA GLU A 320 9.35 12.16 10.43
C GLU A 320 8.65 11.94 11.78
N GLU A 321 7.43 12.43 11.91
CA GLU A 321 6.60 12.19 13.09
C GLU A 321 6.25 10.71 13.25
N LEU A 322 5.95 9.98 12.15
CA LEU A 322 5.77 8.53 12.19
C LEU A 322 7.02 7.81 12.67
N ILE A 323 8.21 8.19 12.17
CA ILE A 323 9.49 7.62 12.61
C ILE A 323 9.68 7.85 14.12
N ALA A 324 9.44 9.06 14.60
CA ALA A 324 9.61 9.39 16.02
C ALA A 324 8.63 8.63 16.92
N ALA A 325 7.37 8.50 16.50
CA ALA A 325 6.30 7.87 17.28
C ALA A 325 6.30 6.34 17.23
N PHE A 326 6.79 5.74 16.13
CA PHE A 326 6.66 4.30 15.88
C PHE A 326 7.35 3.45 16.96
N ASP A 327 6.64 2.39 17.41
CA ASP A 327 7.17 1.41 18.35
C ASP A 327 6.56 0.04 18.08
N LEU A 328 7.39 -1.01 18.04
CA LEU A 328 6.95 -2.39 17.84
C LEU A 328 6.06 -2.90 18.99
N GLU A 329 6.28 -2.41 20.22
CA GLU A 329 5.46 -2.77 21.37
C GLU A 329 4.02 -2.29 21.26
N ARG A 330 3.78 -1.28 20.41
CA ARG A 330 2.45 -0.72 20.14
C ARG A 330 1.76 -1.35 18.92
N VAL A 331 2.39 -2.35 18.31
CA VAL A 331 1.75 -3.13 17.25
C VAL A 331 0.77 -4.12 17.87
N ASN A 332 -0.47 -4.07 17.38
CA ASN A 332 -1.55 -4.93 17.88
C ASN A 332 -1.32 -6.40 17.49
N LYS A 333 -1.75 -7.33 18.34
CA LYS A 333 -1.72 -8.77 18.02
C LYS A 333 -2.82 -9.18 17.05
N ALA A 334 -3.97 -8.52 17.10
CA ALA A 334 -5.13 -8.82 16.27
C ALA A 334 -5.01 -8.20 14.89
N GLY A 335 -5.58 -8.86 13.86
CA GLY A 335 -5.66 -8.33 12.51
C GLY A 335 -6.38 -6.98 12.44
N ALA A 336 -5.85 -6.06 11.63
CA ALA A 336 -6.41 -4.74 11.42
C ALA A 336 -7.38 -4.74 10.25
N ARG A 337 -8.60 -4.27 10.45
CA ARG A 337 -9.61 -4.18 9.39
C ARG A 337 -9.32 -2.99 8.48
N PHE A 338 -9.27 -3.24 7.19
CA PHE A 338 -9.17 -2.21 6.17
C PHE A 338 -10.47 -1.39 6.12
N ASP A 339 -10.34 -0.06 6.12
CA ASP A 339 -11.47 0.86 6.04
C ASP A 339 -11.30 1.78 4.82
N PRO A 340 -12.11 1.57 3.74
CA PRO A 340 -12.02 2.38 2.53
C PRO A 340 -12.40 3.85 2.73
N ASP A 341 -13.24 4.17 3.70
CA ASP A 341 -13.63 5.55 3.95
C ASP A 341 -12.57 6.29 4.77
N LYS A 342 -11.90 5.58 5.67
CA LYS A 342 -10.80 6.17 6.45
C LYS A 342 -9.61 6.57 5.56
N ILE A 343 -9.24 5.77 4.55
CA ILE A 343 -8.15 6.16 3.63
C ILE A 343 -8.53 7.37 2.77
N LYS A 344 -9.81 7.51 2.38
CA LYS A 344 -10.30 8.71 1.68
C LYS A 344 -10.22 9.95 2.58
N TRP A 345 -10.54 9.78 3.87
CA TRP A 345 -10.41 10.85 4.86
C TRP A 345 -8.95 11.32 5.00
N PHE A 346 -8.00 10.38 5.06
CA PHE A 346 -6.57 10.73 5.02
C PHE A 346 -6.22 11.46 3.72
N ASN A 347 -6.68 10.97 2.57
CA ASN A 347 -6.38 11.61 1.28
C ASN A 347 -6.92 13.04 1.20
N HIS A 348 -8.17 13.26 1.63
CA HIS A 348 -8.75 14.59 1.71
C HIS A 348 -7.85 15.54 2.52
N HIS A 349 -7.38 15.10 3.69
CA HIS A 349 -6.54 15.92 4.57
C HIS A 349 -5.20 16.28 3.90
N TYR A 350 -4.47 15.29 3.39
CA TYR A 350 -3.18 15.52 2.72
C TYR A 350 -3.31 16.35 1.43
N MET A 351 -4.43 16.23 0.72
CA MET A 351 -4.75 17.12 -0.40
C MET A 351 -4.94 18.57 0.06
N GLN A 352 -5.59 18.81 1.21
CA GLN A 352 -5.75 20.17 1.76
C GLN A 352 -4.41 20.84 2.09
N GLU A 353 -3.41 20.07 2.52
CA GLU A 353 -2.07 20.56 2.82
C GLU A 353 -1.28 20.96 1.58
N GLN A 354 -1.63 20.41 0.40
CA GLN A 354 -0.95 20.76 -0.84
C GLN A 354 -1.22 22.22 -1.22
N SER A 355 -0.20 22.88 -1.78
CA SER A 355 -0.40 24.24 -2.32
C SER A 355 -1.38 24.24 -3.48
N ASN A 356 -2.20 25.30 -3.59
CA ASN A 356 -3.15 25.44 -4.69
C ASN A 356 -2.47 25.35 -6.05
N LYS A 357 -1.21 25.80 -6.16
CA LYS A 357 -0.44 25.75 -7.41
C LYS A 357 -0.10 24.30 -7.79
N VAL A 358 0.38 23.48 -6.86
CA VAL A 358 0.66 22.05 -7.10
C VAL A 358 -0.61 21.33 -7.53
N LEU A 359 -1.72 21.57 -6.83
CA LEU A 359 -3.00 20.96 -7.18
C LEU A 359 -3.50 21.43 -8.56
N ALA A 360 -3.28 22.72 -8.92
CA ALA A 360 -3.64 23.28 -10.21
C ALA A 360 -2.82 22.65 -11.35
N GLU A 361 -1.53 22.42 -11.14
CA GLU A 361 -0.67 21.74 -12.11
C GLU A 361 -1.17 20.31 -12.37
N ILE A 362 -1.49 19.54 -11.32
CA ILE A 362 -2.06 18.20 -11.45
C ILE A 362 -3.41 18.26 -12.18
N PHE A 363 -4.32 19.15 -11.75
CA PHE A 363 -5.65 19.30 -12.32
C PHE A 363 -5.59 19.65 -13.82
N LYS A 364 -4.66 20.52 -14.21
CA LYS A 364 -4.46 20.94 -15.61
C LYS A 364 -4.16 19.74 -16.52
N THR A 365 -3.38 18.76 -16.06
CA THR A 365 -3.05 17.57 -16.85
C THR A 365 -4.23 16.63 -17.08
N MET A 366 -5.29 16.74 -16.28
CA MET A 366 -6.44 15.84 -16.34
C MET A 366 -7.49 16.26 -17.38
N HIS A 367 -7.46 17.53 -17.85
CA HIS A 367 -8.51 18.04 -18.72
C HIS A 367 -7.95 18.95 -19.84
N SER A 368 -8.07 18.53 -21.09
CA SER A 368 -7.62 19.28 -22.26
C SER A 368 -8.23 20.69 -22.39
N LYS A 369 -9.40 20.93 -21.78
CA LYS A 369 -10.02 22.27 -21.71
C LYS A 369 -9.18 23.27 -20.90
N LEU A 370 -8.26 22.79 -20.07
CA LEU A 370 -7.38 23.60 -19.25
C LEU A 370 -6.01 23.88 -19.90
N ASP A 371 -5.69 23.25 -21.03
CA ASP A 371 -4.36 23.33 -21.67
C ASP A 371 -3.88 24.77 -21.90
N ASN A 372 -4.78 25.64 -22.32
CA ASN A 372 -4.50 27.06 -22.62
C ASN A 372 -4.84 28.01 -21.44
N ILE A 373 -5.22 27.48 -20.30
CA ILE A 373 -5.56 28.30 -19.13
C ILE A 373 -4.31 28.55 -18.30
N ASP A 374 -4.14 29.78 -17.81
CA ASP A 374 -3.04 30.12 -16.91
C ASP A 374 -3.15 29.32 -15.61
N VAL A 375 -2.04 28.73 -15.17
CA VAL A 375 -2.01 27.89 -13.96
C VAL A 375 -2.32 28.68 -12.69
N ASN A 376 -2.00 29.98 -12.64
CA ASN A 376 -2.32 30.82 -11.50
C ASN A 376 -3.83 31.08 -11.41
N TYR A 377 -4.51 31.22 -12.55
CA TYR A 377 -5.97 31.29 -12.57
C TYR A 377 -6.59 29.97 -12.06
N ILE A 378 -6.09 28.81 -12.52
CA ILE A 378 -6.54 27.50 -12.02
C ILE A 378 -6.29 27.40 -10.52
N ALA A 379 -5.14 27.87 -10.01
CA ALA A 379 -4.80 27.86 -8.60
C ALA A 379 -5.75 28.72 -7.73
N MET A 380 -6.20 29.88 -8.24
CA MET A 380 -7.23 30.67 -7.57
C MET A 380 -8.56 29.91 -7.50
N VAL A 381 -8.98 29.27 -8.58
CA VAL A 381 -10.19 28.43 -8.60
C VAL A 381 -10.07 27.26 -7.62
N VAL A 382 -8.93 26.56 -7.63
CA VAL A 382 -8.63 25.45 -6.68
C VAL A 382 -8.79 25.93 -5.23
N GLY A 383 -8.32 27.12 -4.91
CA GLY A 383 -8.46 27.70 -3.57
C GLY A 383 -9.91 27.83 -3.09
N LEU A 384 -10.87 27.99 -4.00
CA LEU A 384 -12.28 28.10 -3.67
C LEU A 384 -13.01 26.75 -3.53
N ILE A 385 -12.44 25.67 -4.06
CA ILE A 385 -13.16 24.39 -4.18
C ILE A 385 -12.52 23.23 -3.43
N LYS A 386 -11.19 23.27 -3.16
CA LYS A 386 -10.45 22.11 -2.64
C LYS A 386 -11.02 21.54 -1.33
N GLU A 387 -11.58 22.37 -0.45
CA GLU A 387 -12.18 21.93 0.80
C GLU A 387 -13.37 20.95 0.61
N ARG A 388 -13.98 20.95 -0.59
CA ARG A 388 -15.14 20.13 -0.92
C ARG A 388 -14.78 18.86 -1.68
N ALA A 389 -13.51 18.70 -2.03
CA ALA A 389 -13.01 17.60 -2.83
C ALA A 389 -12.26 16.58 -1.96
N THR A 390 -12.30 15.32 -2.37
CA THR A 390 -11.49 14.24 -1.79
C THR A 390 -10.30 13.92 -2.69
N PHE A 391 -10.47 14.11 -3.99
CA PHE A 391 -9.46 13.87 -5.02
C PHE A 391 -9.35 15.06 -5.96
N VAL A 392 -8.21 15.23 -6.60
CA VAL A 392 -8.04 16.26 -7.65
C VAL A 392 -8.98 16.03 -8.82
N SER A 393 -9.37 14.79 -9.10
CA SER A 393 -10.38 14.45 -10.12
C SER A 393 -11.76 15.08 -9.85
N ASP A 394 -12.10 15.36 -8.58
CA ASP A 394 -13.37 15.98 -8.23
C ASP A 394 -13.44 17.47 -8.64
N PHE A 395 -12.29 18.09 -8.89
CA PHE A 395 -12.20 19.52 -9.17
C PHE A 395 -12.98 19.94 -10.39
N TRP A 396 -13.02 19.10 -11.45
CA TRP A 396 -13.77 19.44 -12.64
C TRP A 396 -15.27 19.60 -12.37
N GLU A 397 -15.86 18.67 -11.65
CA GLU A 397 -17.27 18.75 -11.29
C GLU A 397 -17.58 19.97 -10.42
N LEU A 398 -16.67 20.29 -9.49
CA LEU A 398 -16.80 21.40 -8.56
C LEU A 398 -16.51 22.78 -9.17
N SER A 399 -15.83 22.85 -10.34
CA SER A 399 -15.29 24.10 -10.87
C SER A 399 -15.47 24.33 -12.37
N SER A 400 -16.05 23.39 -13.11
CA SER A 400 -16.14 23.48 -14.59
C SER A 400 -16.77 24.77 -15.09
N PHE A 401 -17.66 25.38 -14.32
CA PHE A 401 -18.31 26.65 -14.65
C PHE A 401 -17.36 27.86 -14.62
N PHE A 402 -16.20 27.79 -14.01
CA PHE A 402 -15.17 28.85 -14.13
C PHE A 402 -14.52 28.89 -15.52
N PHE A 403 -14.46 27.74 -16.18
CA PHE A 403 -13.77 27.56 -17.46
C PHE A 403 -14.75 27.54 -18.66
N VAL A 404 -15.97 27.05 -18.42
CA VAL A 404 -16.98 26.89 -19.47
C VAL A 404 -18.34 27.34 -18.91
N ALA A 405 -19.00 28.29 -19.57
CA ALA A 405 -20.32 28.73 -19.18
C ALA A 405 -21.33 27.58 -19.17
N PRO A 406 -22.24 27.53 -18.19
CA PRO A 406 -23.26 26.49 -18.10
C PRO A 406 -24.15 26.50 -19.34
N LYS A 407 -24.36 25.30 -19.91
CA LYS A 407 -25.27 25.12 -21.06
C LYS A 407 -26.69 24.83 -20.62
N ASN A 408 -26.83 24.11 -19.51
CA ASN A 408 -28.09 23.67 -18.91
C ASN A 408 -28.18 24.19 -17.47
N TYR A 409 -29.40 24.31 -16.98
CA TYR A 409 -29.70 24.72 -15.61
C TYR A 409 -30.45 23.59 -14.90
N ASP A 410 -30.13 23.33 -13.64
CA ASP A 410 -30.81 22.30 -12.83
C ASP A 410 -32.33 22.64 -12.74
N GLU A 411 -33.16 21.69 -13.14
CA GLU A 411 -34.62 21.92 -13.23
C GLU A 411 -35.28 22.19 -11.88
N LYS A 412 -34.86 21.51 -10.81
CA LYS A 412 -35.40 21.70 -9.47
C LYS A 412 -34.94 23.06 -8.92
N ALA A 413 -33.69 23.41 -9.14
CA ALA A 413 -33.14 24.70 -8.78
C ALA A 413 -33.83 25.84 -9.55
N SER A 414 -34.07 25.67 -10.83
CA SER A 414 -34.79 26.65 -11.69
C SER A 414 -36.22 26.92 -11.18
N LYS A 415 -37.00 25.87 -10.88
CA LYS A 415 -38.32 26.00 -10.31
C LYS A 415 -38.35 26.71 -8.94
N LYS A 416 -37.29 26.58 -8.18
CA LYS A 416 -37.13 27.25 -6.89
C LYS A 416 -36.71 28.70 -7.05
N ALA A 417 -35.78 28.98 -7.96
CA ALA A 417 -35.18 30.31 -8.14
C ALA A 417 -36.03 31.26 -8.97
N PHE A 418 -36.74 30.78 -10.00
CA PHE A 418 -37.49 31.61 -10.95
C PHE A 418 -38.91 31.89 -10.44
N LYS A 419 -39.26 33.18 -10.38
CA LYS A 419 -40.56 33.72 -10.01
C LYS A 419 -41.02 34.67 -11.12
N GLU A 420 -42.25 35.16 -11.03
CA GLU A 420 -42.84 36.08 -12.02
C GLU A 420 -42.02 37.35 -12.25
N ASP A 421 -41.41 37.89 -11.18
CA ASP A 421 -40.58 39.10 -11.21
C ASP A 421 -39.09 38.83 -11.52
N THR A 422 -38.65 37.57 -11.70
CA THR A 422 -37.25 37.23 -11.87
C THR A 422 -36.61 37.85 -13.12
N LYS A 423 -37.35 37.91 -14.24
CA LYS A 423 -36.86 38.48 -15.48
C LYS A 423 -36.51 39.95 -15.34
N ASP A 424 -37.42 40.74 -14.70
CA ASP A 424 -37.22 42.16 -14.47
C ASP A 424 -36.07 42.41 -13.48
N LEU A 425 -36.00 41.64 -12.42
CA LEU A 425 -34.91 41.73 -11.43
C LEU A 425 -33.56 41.44 -12.06
N MET A 426 -33.43 40.39 -12.89
CA MET A 426 -32.17 40.06 -13.59
C MET A 426 -31.79 41.11 -14.62
N THR A 427 -32.76 41.72 -15.33
CA THR A 427 -32.50 42.82 -16.27
C THR A 427 -31.93 44.06 -15.57
N HIS A 428 -32.49 44.43 -14.40
CA HIS A 428 -31.92 45.48 -13.57
C HIS A 428 -30.54 45.14 -13.03
N LEU A 429 -30.35 43.88 -12.58
CA LEU A 429 -29.05 43.40 -12.10
C LEU A 429 -27.94 43.52 -13.15
N VAL A 430 -28.24 43.25 -14.44
CA VAL A 430 -27.29 43.48 -15.53
C VAL A 430 -26.78 44.93 -15.52
N SER A 431 -27.68 45.92 -15.36
CA SER A 431 -27.30 47.34 -15.32
C SER A 431 -26.46 47.68 -14.10
N VAL A 432 -26.79 47.09 -12.92
CA VAL A 432 -26.00 47.27 -11.69
C VAL A 432 -24.59 46.74 -11.93
N VAL A 433 -24.46 45.48 -12.37
CA VAL A 433 -23.16 44.82 -12.57
C VAL A 433 -22.32 45.51 -13.66
N ALA A 434 -22.93 45.96 -14.74
CA ALA A 434 -22.24 46.65 -15.82
C ALA A 434 -21.64 48.01 -15.37
N ASN A 435 -22.29 48.70 -14.44
CA ASN A 435 -21.84 49.98 -13.89
C ASN A 435 -20.80 49.91 -12.78
N VAL A 436 -20.47 48.71 -12.25
CA VAL A 436 -19.42 48.55 -11.25
C VAL A 436 -18.07 48.95 -11.88
N GLU A 437 -17.43 49.99 -11.36
CA GLU A 437 -16.14 50.52 -11.89
C GLU A 437 -14.98 49.59 -11.51
N ILE A 438 -14.88 49.24 -10.22
CA ILE A 438 -13.84 48.34 -9.64
C ILE A 438 -14.47 46.98 -9.43
N PHE A 439 -14.14 46.02 -10.31
CA PHE A 439 -14.76 44.71 -10.33
C PHE A 439 -14.06 43.74 -9.37
N GLU A 440 -14.18 44.01 -8.07
CA GLU A 440 -13.63 43.24 -6.96
C GLU A 440 -14.75 42.70 -6.05
N VAL A 441 -14.47 41.61 -5.32
CA VAL A 441 -15.44 40.88 -4.49
C VAL A 441 -16.22 41.82 -3.52
N GLU A 442 -15.50 42.69 -2.80
CA GLU A 442 -16.09 43.61 -1.81
C GLU A 442 -16.98 44.66 -2.47
N THR A 443 -16.51 45.23 -3.59
CA THR A 443 -17.29 46.23 -4.34
C THR A 443 -18.55 45.63 -4.96
N LEU A 444 -18.43 44.45 -5.58
CA LEU A 444 -19.58 43.69 -6.09
C LEU A 444 -20.62 43.40 -5.01
N LEU A 445 -20.15 42.95 -3.84
CA LEU A 445 -21.01 42.71 -2.70
C LEU A 445 -21.74 43.97 -2.23
N GLN A 446 -21.04 45.11 -2.11
CA GLN A 446 -21.59 46.36 -1.67
C GLN A 446 -22.63 46.92 -2.67
N GLU A 447 -22.30 46.98 -3.96
CA GLU A 447 -23.18 47.51 -5.01
C GLU A 447 -24.46 46.67 -5.15
N ILE A 448 -24.32 45.33 -5.22
CA ILE A 448 -25.48 44.47 -5.42
C ILE A 448 -26.34 44.42 -4.14
N LYS A 449 -25.76 44.31 -2.94
CA LYS A 449 -26.51 44.39 -1.70
C LYS A 449 -27.15 45.76 -1.50
N GLY A 450 -26.46 46.86 -1.80
CA GLY A 450 -26.98 48.21 -1.74
C GLY A 450 -28.21 48.38 -2.62
N TRP A 451 -28.12 47.93 -3.90
CA TRP A 451 -29.26 47.94 -4.81
C TRP A 451 -30.44 47.10 -4.30
N ILE A 452 -30.20 45.87 -3.78
CA ILE A 452 -31.23 45.01 -3.22
C ILE A 452 -31.95 45.71 -2.04
N THR A 453 -31.18 46.31 -1.13
CA THR A 453 -31.70 46.96 0.08
C THR A 453 -32.45 48.22 -0.27
N THR A 454 -31.93 49.07 -1.16
CA THR A 454 -32.58 50.35 -1.56
C THR A 454 -33.90 50.13 -2.24
N ASN A 455 -34.10 49.01 -2.93
CA ASN A 455 -35.33 48.66 -3.63
C ASN A 455 -36.26 47.73 -2.84
N ASP A 456 -35.97 47.43 -1.57
CA ASP A 456 -36.74 46.55 -0.72
C ASP A 456 -36.97 45.15 -1.34
N ILE A 457 -35.96 44.63 -2.01
CA ILE A 457 -36.00 43.32 -2.70
C ILE A 457 -35.54 42.22 -1.73
N SER A 458 -36.24 41.09 -1.72
CA SER A 458 -35.77 39.94 -0.96
C SER A 458 -34.48 39.39 -1.55
N PHE A 459 -33.42 39.25 -0.73
CA PHE A 459 -32.08 38.82 -1.14
C PHE A 459 -32.10 37.53 -1.95
N GLY A 460 -32.89 36.54 -1.54
CA GLY A 460 -33.00 35.26 -2.24
C GLY A 460 -33.58 35.34 -3.65
N LYS A 461 -34.42 36.37 -3.94
CA LYS A 461 -35.01 36.58 -5.28
C LYS A 461 -33.97 37.00 -6.31
N VAL A 462 -32.87 37.59 -5.88
CA VAL A 462 -31.76 38.01 -6.77
C VAL A 462 -30.65 36.95 -6.75
N MET A 463 -30.24 36.51 -5.56
CA MET A 463 -29.04 35.68 -5.44
C MET A 463 -29.20 34.23 -5.94
N MET A 464 -30.43 33.66 -5.85
CA MET A 464 -30.63 32.32 -6.41
C MET A 464 -30.61 32.29 -7.94
N PRO A 465 -31.32 33.18 -8.67
CA PRO A 465 -31.19 33.27 -10.13
C PRO A 465 -29.79 33.65 -10.58
N LEU A 466 -29.12 34.59 -9.87
CA LEU A 466 -27.73 34.94 -10.16
C LEU A 466 -26.81 33.72 -10.08
N ARG A 467 -26.88 32.95 -8.98
CA ARG A 467 -26.09 31.73 -8.83
C ARG A 467 -26.38 30.71 -9.96
N LEU A 468 -27.64 30.53 -10.31
CA LEU A 468 -28.05 29.68 -11.41
C LEU A 468 -27.43 30.15 -12.74
N ALA A 469 -27.46 31.45 -13.01
CA ALA A 469 -26.85 32.04 -14.23
C ALA A 469 -25.34 31.73 -14.30
N LEU A 470 -24.64 31.87 -13.18
CA LEU A 470 -23.18 31.72 -13.13
C LEU A 470 -22.73 30.26 -13.15
N VAL A 471 -23.44 29.38 -12.45
CA VAL A 471 -23.02 28.00 -12.13
C VAL A 471 -23.84 26.93 -12.85
N GLY A 472 -25.11 27.19 -13.12
CA GLY A 472 -26.07 26.21 -13.62
C GLY A 472 -26.79 25.42 -12.49
N ALA A 473 -26.36 25.57 -11.22
CA ALA A 473 -26.88 24.93 -10.04
C ALA A 473 -26.91 25.90 -8.85
N LEU A 474 -27.53 25.50 -7.71
CA LEU A 474 -27.55 26.32 -6.49
C LEU A 474 -26.38 26.01 -5.53
N GLN A 475 -25.46 25.12 -5.90
CA GLN A 475 -24.26 24.77 -5.13
C GLN A 475 -23.03 25.44 -5.75
N GLY A 476 -21.99 25.63 -4.95
CA GLY A 476 -20.72 26.21 -5.41
C GLY A 476 -20.14 27.22 -4.42
N PRO A 477 -18.99 27.83 -4.73
CA PRO A 477 -18.37 28.92 -3.96
C PRO A 477 -19.26 30.16 -3.86
N ASP A 478 -18.79 31.19 -3.17
CA ASP A 478 -19.51 32.45 -3.13
C ASP A 478 -19.70 33.05 -4.55
N VAL A 479 -20.85 33.64 -4.81
CA VAL A 479 -21.18 34.17 -6.14
C VAL A 479 -20.31 35.36 -6.53
N PHE A 480 -19.85 36.15 -5.55
CA PHE A 480 -18.99 37.30 -5.81
C PHE A 480 -17.57 36.88 -6.13
N ASP A 481 -17.06 35.83 -5.51
CA ASP A 481 -15.80 35.19 -5.88
C ASP A 481 -15.87 34.61 -7.31
N ILE A 482 -17.00 33.98 -7.67
CA ILE A 482 -17.21 33.46 -9.02
C ILE A 482 -17.22 34.62 -10.02
N MET A 483 -17.98 35.70 -9.77
CA MET A 483 -18.06 36.86 -10.66
C MET A 483 -16.68 37.52 -10.85
N TYR A 484 -15.93 37.70 -9.76
CA TYR A 484 -14.59 38.26 -9.79
C TYR A 484 -13.67 37.45 -10.72
N LEU A 485 -13.64 36.11 -10.56
CA LEU A 485 -12.75 35.24 -11.34
C LEU A 485 -13.15 35.13 -12.82
N ILE A 486 -14.43 34.99 -13.14
CA ILE A 486 -14.87 34.94 -14.55
C ILE A 486 -14.87 36.32 -15.24
N GLY A 487 -14.84 37.39 -14.44
CA GLY A 487 -14.79 38.77 -14.94
C GLY A 487 -16.15 39.36 -15.28
N LYS A 488 -16.17 40.71 -15.41
CA LYS A 488 -17.38 41.51 -15.65
C LYS A 488 -18.16 41.08 -16.91
N ASN A 489 -17.46 40.98 -18.03
CA ASN A 489 -18.10 40.69 -19.31
C ASN A 489 -18.77 39.33 -19.36
N GLU A 490 -18.09 38.30 -18.80
CA GLU A 490 -18.65 36.94 -18.74
C GLU A 490 -19.81 36.85 -17.73
N SER A 491 -19.73 37.57 -16.61
CA SER A 491 -20.81 37.65 -15.63
C SER A 491 -22.08 38.25 -16.26
N VAL A 492 -21.97 39.41 -16.93
CA VAL A 492 -23.10 40.04 -17.61
C VAL A 492 -23.67 39.10 -18.68
N LYS A 493 -22.86 38.53 -19.53
CA LYS A 493 -23.28 37.60 -20.59
C LYS A 493 -24.06 36.40 -20.05
N ARG A 494 -23.66 35.84 -18.89
CA ARG A 494 -24.37 34.72 -18.28
C ARG A 494 -25.71 35.14 -17.67
N ILE A 495 -25.80 36.35 -17.12
CA ILE A 495 -27.05 36.92 -16.63
C ILE A 495 -28.00 37.19 -17.78
N GLU A 496 -27.54 37.79 -18.88
CA GLU A 496 -28.34 38.03 -20.11
C GLU A 496 -28.83 36.71 -20.72
N LYS A 497 -28.00 35.67 -20.72
CA LYS A 497 -28.40 34.33 -21.19
C LYS A 497 -29.56 33.76 -20.39
N ILE A 498 -29.56 33.85 -19.03
CA ILE A 498 -30.66 33.33 -18.24
C ILE A 498 -31.92 34.13 -18.43
N ILE A 499 -31.82 35.45 -18.66
CA ILE A 499 -32.97 36.32 -19.02
C ILE A 499 -33.65 35.87 -20.33
N SER A 500 -32.85 35.38 -21.29
CA SER A 500 -33.38 34.89 -22.57
C SER A 500 -34.12 33.54 -22.48
N VAL A 501 -33.96 32.79 -21.41
CA VAL A 501 -34.64 31.50 -21.17
C VAL A 501 -35.84 31.66 -20.18
N LEU A 502 -35.95 32.80 -19.51
CA LEU A 502 -37.10 33.20 -18.69
C LEU A 502 -38.18 33.85 -19.59
#